data_d5987461f65441b5687593ff5419345b
#
_entry.id   d5987461f65441b5687593ff5419345b
#
_cell.length_a   1.000
_cell.length_b   1.000
_cell.length_c   1.000
_cell.angle_alpha   90.00
_cell.angle_beta   90.00
_cell.angle_gamma   90.00
#
_symmetry.space_group_name_H-M   'P 1'
#
loop_
_entity.id
_entity.type
_entity.pdbx_description
1 polymer ?
#
loop_
_entity_poly.entity_id
_entity_poly.type
_entity_poly.pdbx_seq_one_letter_code
_entity_poly.pdbx_strand_id
1 'polypeptide(L)'
;VDTVVNTLGPYDTITTFDFNDGGDVAFPTTLDNGDEAIIFTDGINDITLADNRDEYASFGYIALSNRETVVFITTTSGGATQLVEATREDLTVVLETLTSSESERLAPKGRLQLNKDDVVLFFADILDVSGNAGSEGIFTASLGAENEIVRKLDTLVSGDNAVQEFVGHL
;
A
#
# COMPACT_ATOMS: atom_id res chain seq x y z
N VAL A 1 -3.68 12.98 -27.47
CA VAL A 1 -3.72 12.50 -26.07
C VAL A 1 -4.34 11.11 -26.11
N ASP A 2 -3.60 10.12 -25.65
CA ASP A 2 -4.06 8.75 -25.62
C ASP A 2 -4.65 8.47 -24.22
N THR A 3 -5.72 7.67 -24.17
CA THR A 3 -6.35 7.24 -22.93
C THR A 3 -5.73 5.90 -22.56
N VAL A 4 -5.10 5.82 -21.39
CA VAL A 4 -4.54 4.56 -20.87
C VAL A 4 -5.66 3.69 -20.33
N VAL A 5 -6.53 4.27 -19.50
CA VAL A 5 -7.67 3.58 -18.88
C VAL A 5 -8.82 4.56 -18.66
N ASN A 6 -10.05 4.09 -18.71
CA ASN A 6 -11.24 4.90 -18.41
C ASN A 6 -12.39 4.04 -17.89
N THR A 7 -13.43 4.70 -17.37
CA THR A 7 -14.64 4.05 -16.84
C THR A 7 -15.70 3.70 -17.90
N LEU A 8 -15.35 3.75 -19.18
CA LEU A 8 -16.22 3.24 -20.28
C LEU A 8 -15.94 1.76 -20.59
N GLY A 9 -14.87 1.20 -19.96
CA GLY A 9 -14.52 -0.21 -20.02
C GLY A 9 -15.10 -0.98 -18.82
N PRO A 10 -14.42 -2.03 -18.34
CA PRO A 10 -14.91 -2.90 -17.28
C PRO A 10 -14.80 -2.27 -15.86
N TYR A 11 -14.40 -0.99 -15.77
CA TYR A 11 -14.14 -0.28 -14.52
C TYR A 11 -15.23 0.73 -14.22
N ASP A 12 -15.94 0.57 -13.09
CA ASP A 12 -16.98 1.51 -12.66
C ASP A 12 -16.36 2.76 -12.00
N THR A 13 -15.35 2.57 -11.14
CA THR A 13 -14.66 3.67 -10.46
C THR A 13 -13.14 3.50 -10.46
N ILE A 14 -12.42 4.61 -10.59
CA ILE A 14 -10.97 4.72 -10.41
C ILE A 14 -10.73 5.86 -9.43
N THR A 15 -10.29 5.56 -8.21
CA THR A 15 -10.18 6.56 -7.13
C THR A 15 -8.78 7.14 -6.97
N THR A 16 -7.75 6.35 -7.24
CA THR A 16 -6.34 6.75 -7.19
C THR A 16 -5.57 5.92 -8.20
N PHE A 17 -4.36 6.34 -8.50
CA PHE A 17 -3.44 5.59 -9.36
C PHE A 17 -2.01 6.00 -9.06
N ASP A 18 -1.07 5.17 -9.49
CA ASP A 18 0.34 5.50 -9.59
C ASP A 18 0.88 5.01 -10.94
N PHE A 19 1.99 5.60 -11.40
CA PHE A 19 2.60 5.25 -12.67
C PHE A 19 4.13 5.30 -12.58
N ASN A 20 4.80 4.50 -13.40
CA ASN A 20 6.25 4.42 -13.46
C ASN A 20 6.84 5.16 -14.68
N ASP A 21 8.17 5.19 -14.76
CA ASP A 21 8.88 5.82 -15.88
C ASP A 21 8.67 5.08 -17.22
N GLY A 22 8.25 3.81 -17.18
CA GLY A 22 7.88 2.99 -18.36
C GLY A 22 6.54 3.38 -18.96
N GLY A 23 5.72 4.11 -18.21
CA GLY A 23 4.36 4.48 -18.60
C GLY A 23 3.31 3.44 -18.18
N ASP A 24 3.72 2.42 -17.41
CA ASP A 24 2.78 1.50 -16.81
C ASP A 24 2.01 2.18 -15.68
N VAL A 25 0.78 1.74 -15.45
CA VAL A 25 -0.12 2.31 -14.45
C VAL A 25 -0.67 1.22 -13.56
N ALA A 26 -0.77 1.49 -12.27
CA ALA A 26 -1.49 0.65 -11.33
C ALA A 26 -2.58 1.45 -10.61
N PHE A 27 -3.73 0.83 -10.33
CA PHE A 27 -4.85 1.50 -9.68
C PHE A 27 -5.80 0.51 -8.99
N PRO A 28 -6.37 0.89 -7.84
CA PRO A 28 -7.55 0.22 -7.28
C PRO A 28 -8.80 0.67 -8.03
N THR A 29 -9.72 -0.25 -8.25
CA THR A 29 -10.95 0.00 -8.99
C THR A 29 -12.10 -0.84 -8.45
N THR A 30 -13.34 -0.37 -8.69
CA THR A 30 -14.53 -1.22 -8.65
C THR A 30 -14.82 -1.65 -10.08
N LEU A 31 -15.06 -2.93 -10.29
CA LEU A 31 -15.45 -3.50 -11.56
C LEU A 31 -16.97 -3.38 -11.78
N ASP A 32 -17.44 -3.49 -13.02
CA ASP A 32 -18.87 -3.43 -13.38
C ASP A 32 -19.75 -4.46 -12.65
N ASN A 33 -19.17 -5.56 -12.19
CA ASN A 33 -19.86 -6.58 -11.40
C ASN A 33 -19.93 -6.27 -9.90
N GLY A 34 -19.31 -5.15 -9.46
CA GLY A 34 -19.26 -4.70 -8.08
C GLY A 34 -18.07 -5.24 -7.27
N ASP A 35 -17.23 -6.09 -7.85
CA ASP A 35 -15.98 -6.53 -7.20
C ASP A 35 -14.98 -5.39 -7.17
N GLU A 36 -14.15 -5.34 -6.12
CA GLU A 36 -13.00 -4.46 -6.05
C GLU A 36 -11.74 -5.21 -6.47
N ALA A 37 -10.82 -4.53 -7.14
CA ALA A 37 -9.58 -5.10 -7.63
C ALA A 37 -8.42 -4.10 -7.66
N ILE A 38 -7.19 -4.62 -7.62
CA ILE A 38 -5.97 -3.91 -8.01
C ILE A 38 -5.62 -4.32 -9.43
N ILE A 39 -5.56 -3.35 -10.31
CA ILE A 39 -5.22 -3.54 -11.71
C ILE A 39 -3.84 -2.94 -11.99
N PHE A 40 -3.04 -3.66 -12.75
CA PHE A 40 -1.84 -3.18 -13.42
C PHE A 40 -2.06 -3.18 -14.92
N THR A 41 -1.64 -2.14 -15.61
CA THR A 41 -1.72 -2.06 -17.07
C THR A 41 -0.45 -1.46 -17.68
N ASP A 42 -0.02 -2.03 -18.80
CA ASP A 42 1.02 -1.48 -19.68
C ASP A 42 0.43 -0.62 -20.81
N GLY A 43 -0.86 -0.28 -20.72
CA GLY A 43 -1.61 0.46 -21.73
C GLY A 43 -2.13 -0.41 -22.90
N ILE A 44 -1.80 -1.72 -22.89
CA ILE A 44 -2.26 -2.71 -23.88
C ILE A 44 -2.98 -3.86 -23.20
N ASN A 45 -2.39 -4.33 -22.08
CA ASN A 45 -2.89 -5.47 -21.33
C ASN A 45 -3.19 -5.06 -19.90
N ASP A 46 -4.39 -5.41 -19.43
CA ASP A 46 -4.80 -5.22 -18.05
C ASP A 46 -4.64 -6.55 -17.29
N ILE A 47 -3.98 -6.49 -16.15
CA ILE A 47 -3.71 -7.64 -15.27
C ILE A 47 -4.34 -7.34 -13.92
N THR A 48 -5.21 -8.23 -13.45
CA THR A 48 -5.70 -8.20 -12.07
C THR A 48 -4.64 -8.80 -11.16
N LEU A 49 -4.08 -8.00 -10.27
CA LEU A 49 -3.08 -8.44 -9.30
C LEU A 49 -3.72 -8.99 -8.02
N ALA A 50 -4.83 -8.40 -7.59
CA ALA A 50 -5.60 -8.83 -6.43
C ALA A 50 -7.07 -8.46 -6.62
N ASP A 51 -7.99 -9.20 -6.01
CA ASP A 51 -9.41 -8.86 -5.97
C ASP A 51 -10.05 -9.25 -4.63
N ASN A 52 -11.28 -8.75 -4.38
CA ASN A 52 -11.99 -8.97 -3.12
C ASN A 52 -12.82 -10.27 -3.10
N ARG A 53 -12.65 -11.16 -4.06
CA ARG A 53 -13.28 -12.49 -4.06
C ARG A 53 -12.57 -13.47 -3.13
N ASP A 54 -11.33 -13.16 -2.76
CA ASP A 54 -10.50 -13.96 -1.87
C ASP A 54 -10.59 -13.46 -0.42
N GLU A 55 -9.44 -13.11 0.17
CA GLU A 55 -9.35 -12.73 1.59
C GLU A 55 -9.53 -11.22 1.83
N TYR A 56 -9.55 -10.40 0.78
CA TYR A 56 -9.58 -8.94 0.90
C TYR A 56 -11.01 -8.41 0.96
N ALA A 57 -11.23 -7.39 1.80
CA ALA A 57 -12.50 -6.69 1.92
C ALA A 57 -12.50 -5.34 1.21
N SER A 58 -11.33 -4.70 1.11
CA SER A 58 -11.19 -3.41 0.44
C SER A 58 -9.73 -3.10 0.10
N PHE A 59 -9.53 -2.22 -0.87
CA PHE A 59 -8.22 -1.74 -1.29
C PHE A 59 -8.08 -0.24 -1.06
N GLY A 60 -6.87 0.19 -0.62
CA GLY A 60 -6.56 1.57 -0.32
C GLY A 60 -5.51 2.17 -1.25
N TYR A 61 -4.55 2.87 -0.66
CA TYR A 61 -3.47 3.54 -1.40
C TYR A 61 -2.53 2.54 -2.06
N ILE A 62 -1.92 3.00 -3.16
CA ILE A 62 -1.08 2.19 -4.04
C ILE A 62 0.20 2.96 -4.38
N ALA A 63 1.27 2.23 -4.65
CA ALA A 63 2.51 2.73 -5.26
C ALA A 63 3.05 1.72 -6.26
N LEU A 64 3.65 2.21 -7.36
CA LEU A 64 4.20 1.41 -8.45
C LEU A 64 5.68 1.70 -8.65
N SER A 65 6.51 0.65 -8.69
CA SER A 65 7.94 0.78 -8.98
C SER A 65 8.22 0.76 -10.48
N ASN A 66 9.46 1.18 -10.82
CA ASN A 66 9.99 1.03 -12.18
C ASN A 66 10.29 -0.43 -12.58
N ARG A 67 10.12 -1.38 -11.67
CA ARG A 67 10.25 -2.82 -11.91
C ARG A 67 8.92 -3.54 -11.98
N GLU A 68 7.84 -2.80 -12.17
CA GLU A 68 6.47 -3.32 -12.24
C GLU A 68 6.00 -4.00 -10.93
N THR A 69 6.63 -3.66 -9.81
CA THR A 69 6.18 -4.08 -8.49
C THR A 69 5.15 -3.08 -7.99
N VAL A 70 3.99 -3.57 -7.60
CA VAL A 70 2.90 -2.77 -7.03
C VAL A 70 2.84 -3.04 -5.54
N VAL A 71 2.81 -1.97 -4.75
CA VAL A 71 2.57 -2.06 -3.30
C VAL A 71 1.26 -1.38 -2.98
N PHE A 72 0.42 -2.03 -2.19
CA PHE A 72 -0.87 -1.47 -1.81
C PHE A 72 -1.24 -1.79 -0.36
N ILE A 73 -2.09 -0.94 0.21
CA ILE A 73 -2.72 -1.18 1.50
C ILE A 73 -4.07 -1.85 1.25
N THR A 74 -4.36 -2.91 1.99
CA THR A 74 -5.64 -3.60 1.94
C THR A 74 -6.17 -3.89 3.33
N THR A 75 -7.47 -4.11 3.44
CA THR A 75 -8.11 -4.66 4.64
C THR A 75 -8.64 -6.04 4.31
N THR A 76 -8.30 -7.03 5.14
CA THR A 76 -8.82 -8.39 4.98
C THR A 76 -10.27 -8.48 5.45
N SER A 77 -10.97 -9.53 5.04
CA SER A 77 -12.32 -9.85 5.54
C SER A 77 -12.36 -10.09 7.06
N GLY A 78 -11.22 -10.42 7.66
CA GLY A 78 -11.05 -10.52 9.12
C GLY A 78 -10.80 -9.18 9.82
N GLY A 79 -10.71 -8.05 9.08
CA GLY A 79 -10.48 -6.71 9.61
C GLY A 79 -9.02 -6.36 9.86
N ALA A 80 -8.06 -7.20 9.46
CA ALA A 80 -6.64 -6.87 9.50
C ALA A 80 -6.29 -5.90 8.37
N THR A 81 -5.44 -4.91 8.65
CA THR A 81 -4.84 -4.09 7.62
C THR A 81 -3.49 -4.69 7.20
N GLN A 82 -3.28 -4.80 5.92
CA GLN A 82 -2.05 -5.34 5.34
C GLN A 82 -1.39 -4.33 4.39
N LEU A 83 -0.06 -4.36 4.35
CA LEU A 83 0.75 -3.82 3.27
C LEU A 83 1.18 -5.00 2.41
N VAL A 84 0.82 -4.99 1.15
CA VAL A 84 1.00 -6.13 0.23
C VAL A 84 1.85 -5.69 -0.95
N GLU A 85 2.83 -6.51 -1.30
CA GLU A 85 3.61 -6.43 -2.53
C GLU A 85 3.02 -7.40 -3.56
N ALA A 86 2.79 -6.92 -4.76
CA ALA A 86 2.31 -7.72 -5.87
C ALA A 86 3.17 -7.51 -7.13
N THR A 87 3.46 -8.58 -7.81
CA THR A 87 4.03 -8.61 -9.15
C THR A 87 3.06 -9.32 -10.09
N ARG A 88 3.39 -9.44 -11.37
CA ARG A 88 2.59 -10.23 -12.32
C ARG A 88 2.49 -11.72 -11.95
N GLU A 89 3.41 -12.23 -11.13
CA GLU A 89 3.59 -13.65 -10.86
C GLU A 89 3.28 -14.03 -9.41
N ASP A 90 3.38 -13.09 -8.47
CA ASP A 90 3.30 -13.39 -7.04
C ASP A 90 2.69 -12.24 -6.24
N LEU A 91 2.17 -12.59 -5.07
CA LEU A 91 1.57 -11.69 -4.10
C LEU A 91 2.10 -12.02 -2.71
N THR A 92 2.78 -11.07 -2.09
CA THR A 92 3.45 -11.25 -0.80
C THR A 92 2.97 -10.23 0.22
N VAL A 93 2.56 -10.69 1.40
CA VAL A 93 2.25 -9.80 2.53
C VAL A 93 3.55 -9.29 3.14
N VAL A 94 3.79 -7.99 3.03
CA VAL A 94 4.96 -7.31 3.60
C VAL A 94 4.76 -7.04 5.10
N LEU A 95 3.54 -6.64 5.47
CA LEU A 95 3.17 -6.31 6.84
C LEU A 95 1.70 -6.63 7.09
N GLU A 96 1.39 -7.26 8.21
CA GLU A 96 0.02 -7.48 8.67
C GLU A 96 -0.16 -7.02 10.12
N THR A 97 -1.24 -6.29 10.40
CA THR A 97 -1.52 -5.69 11.71
C THR A 97 -1.71 -6.72 12.83
N LEU A 98 -2.24 -7.91 12.51
CA LEU A 98 -2.67 -8.89 13.50
C LEU A 98 -1.60 -9.94 13.85
N THR A 99 -0.54 -10.09 13.08
CA THR A 99 0.40 -11.22 13.19
C THR A 99 1.70 -10.89 13.92
N SER A 100 1.98 -9.63 14.26
CA SER A 100 3.20 -9.36 15.02
C SER A 100 3.07 -9.90 16.45
N SER A 101 3.94 -10.84 16.79
CA SER A 101 4.10 -11.37 18.15
C SER A 101 4.75 -10.37 19.12
N GLU A 102 5.03 -9.17 18.63
CA GLU A 102 5.67 -8.10 19.38
C GLU A 102 4.65 -7.22 20.12
N SER A 103 5.12 -6.47 21.09
CA SER A 103 4.31 -5.59 21.93
C SER A 103 3.70 -4.40 21.18
N GLU A 104 4.16 -4.13 19.97
CA GLU A 104 3.66 -3.07 19.09
C GLU A 104 3.20 -3.67 17.76
N ARG A 105 2.03 -3.22 17.29
CA ARG A 105 1.44 -3.60 16.00
C ARG A 105 1.36 -2.38 15.13
N LEU A 106 1.65 -2.52 13.84
CA LEU A 106 1.57 -1.43 12.87
C LEU A 106 0.32 -1.62 12.00
N ALA A 107 -0.50 -0.58 11.90
CA ALA A 107 -1.60 -0.51 10.96
C ALA A 107 -1.25 0.47 9.84
N PRO A 108 -0.80 0.00 8.66
CA PRO A 108 -0.43 0.87 7.55
C PRO A 108 -1.62 1.69 7.08
N LYS A 109 -1.36 2.96 6.76
CA LYS A 109 -2.39 3.91 6.31
C LYS A 109 -1.81 5.00 5.41
N GLY A 110 -2.70 5.73 4.73
CA GLY A 110 -2.33 6.89 3.93
C GLY A 110 -1.53 6.55 2.68
N ARG A 111 -0.88 7.55 2.13
CA ARG A 111 -0.14 7.41 0.88
C ARG A 111 1.10 6.55 1.05
N LEU A 112 1.39 5.81 0.01
CA LEU A 112 2.62 5.05 -0.17
C LEU A 112 3.54 5.81 -1.12
N GLN A 113 4.85 5.66 -0.92
CA GLN A 113 5.87 6.10 -1.87
C GLN A 113 6.89 4.99 -2.03
N LEU A 114 7.23 4.69 -3.26
CA LEU A 114 8.20 3.67 -3.60
C LEU A 114 9.42 4.33 -4.25
N ASN A 115 10.61 4.01 -3.78
CA ASN A 115 11.83 4.53 -4.38
C ASN A 115 12.40 3.57 -5.43
N LYS A 116 13.46 4.00 -6.12
CA LYS A 116 14.15 3.20 -7.15
C LYS A 116 14.81 1.90 -6.66
N ASP A 117 14.99 1.75 -5.35
CA ASP A 117 15.63 0.60 -4.70
C ASP A 117 14.59 -0.36 -4.08
N ASP A 118 13.31 -0.22 -4.48
CA ASP A 118 12.15 -0.97 -4.00
C ASP A 118 11.98 -0.89 -2.47
N VAL A 119 12.24 0.29 -1.91
CA VAL A 119 11.92 0.62 -0.52
C VAL A 119 10.63 1.42 -0.50
N VAL A 120 9.62 0.88 0.16
CA VAL A 120 8.34 1.58 0.37
C VAL A 120 8.42 2.43 1.63
N LEU A 121 7.95 3.68 1.52
CA LEU A 121 7.71 4.60 2.62
C LEU A 121 6.21 4.66 2.88
N PHE A 122 5.78 4.52 4.14
CA PHE A 122 4.38 4.53 4.51
C PHE A 122 4.15 5.12 5.91
N PHE A 123 2.93 5.58 6.16
CA PHE A 123 2.46 5.91 7.49
C PHE A 123 1.81 4.68 8.12
N ALA A 124 1.93 4.56 9.44
CA ALA A 124 1.18 3.57 10.19
C ALA A 124 0.80 4.09 11.57
N ASP A 125 -0.37 3.65 12.05
CA ASP A 125 -0.70 3.72 13.47
C ASP A 125 0.09 2.65 14.22
N ILE A 126 0.61 3.02 15.37
CA ILE A 126 1.22 2.09 16.32
C ILE A 126 0.13 1.70 17.30
N LEU A 127 -0.28 0.44 17.24
CA LEU A 127 -1.34 -0.09 18.07
C LEU A 127 -0.76 -0.77 19.31
N ASP A 128 -1.46 -0.65 20.43
CA ASP A 128 -1.18 -1.44 21.63
C ASP A 128 -1.65 -2.90 21.45
N VAL A 129 -1.38 -3.73 22.42
CA VAL A 129 -1.79 -5.15 22.43
C VAL A 129 -3.30 -5.36 22.36
N SER A 130 -4.09 -4.33 22.67
CA SER A 130 -5.55 -4.34 22.60
C SER A 130 -6.06 -3.82 21.25
N GLY A 131 -5.16 -3.37 20.36
CA GLY A 131 -5.50 -2.82 19.05
C GLY A 131 -5.89 -1.35 19.06
N ASN A 132 -5.66 -0.61 20.16
CA ASN A 132 -5.92 0.83 20.19
C ASN A 132 -4.73 1.61 19.63
N ALA A 133 -4.99 2.63 18.81
CA ALA A 133 -3.97 3.53 18.32
C ALA A 133 -3.43 4.39 19.47
N GLY A 134 -2.12 4.25 19.77
CA GLY A 134 -1.42 5.01 20.79
C GLY A 134 -0.61 6.17 20.21
N SER A 135 -0.09 6.00 19.01
CA SER A 135 0.70 6.98 18.27
C SER A 135 0.74 6.62 16.80
N GLU A 136 1.35 7.47 15.98
CA GLU A 136 1.59 7.19 14.57
C GLU A 136 3.06 7.43 14.22
N GLY A 137 3.49 6.90 13.08
CA GLY A 137 4.85 7.04 12.61
C GLY A 137 5.00 6.90 11.11
N ILE A 138 6.21 7.22 10.65
CA ILE A 138 6.66 6.98 9.28
C ILE A 138 7.61 5.79 9.31
N PHE A 139 7.36 4.85 8.40
CA PHE A 139 8.09 3.59 8.33
C PHE A 139 8.59 3.36 6.92
N THR A 140 9.64 2.55 6.81
CA THR A 140 10.11 2.03 5.54
C THR A 140 10.16 0.51 5.61
N ALA A 141 9.85 -0.16 4.49
CA ALA A 141 10.06 -1.58 4.31
C ALA A 141 10.77 -1.82 2.97
N SER A 142 11.71 -2.76 2.94
CA SER A 142 12.37 -3.19 1.70
C SER A 142 11.56 -4.32 1.08
N LEU A 143 11.25 -4.21 -0.21
CA LEU A 143 10.52 -5.23 -0.94
C LEU A 143 11.46 -6.36 -1.37
N GLY A 144 10.93 -7.59 -1.42
CA GLY A 144 11.70 -8.77 -1.85
C GLY A 144 12.80 -9.23 -0.88
N ALA A 145 12.99 -8.56 0.25
CA ALA A 145 13.85 -9.02 1.34
C ALA A 145 12.98 -9.49 2.51
N GLU A 146 13.49 -10.43 3.32
CA GLU A 146 12.80 -10.80 4.57
C GLU A 146 12.57 -9.52 5.39
N ASN A 147 11.38 -9.03 5.34
CA ASN A 147 10.69 -7.94 6.04
C ASN A 147 11.52 -7.17 7.09
N GLU A 148 12.42 -6.30 6.65
CA GLU A 148 13.04 -5.33 7.54
C GLU A 148 12.22 -4.04 7.55
N ILE A 149 11.35 -3.89 8.54
CA ILE A 149 10.63 -2.65 8.80
C ILE A 149 11.48 -1.77 9.69
N VAL A 150 11.95 -0.66 9.15
CA VAL A 150 12.78 0.30 9.88
C VAL A 150 11.92 1.46 10.39
N ARG A 151 11.72 1.53 11.70
CA ARG A 151 11.10 2.66 12.38
C ARG A 151 12.03 3.86 12.37
N LYS A 152 11.62 5.00 11.82
CA LYS A 152 12.40 6.24 11.80
C LYS A 152 11.82 7.35 12.69
N LEU A 153 11.28 7.02 13.85
CA LEU A 153 10.74 8.04 14.76
C LEU A 153 11.78 8.76 15.61
N ASP A 154 12.93 8.15 15.89
CA ASP A 154 13.84 8.64 16.92
C ASP A 154 14.97 9.52 16.38
N THR A 155 15.06 9.80 15.09
CA THR A 155 16.27 10.37 14.49
C THR A 155 16.08 11.72 13.78
N LEU A 156 14.89 12.28 13.68
CA LEU A 156 14.65 13.49 12.87
C LEU A 156 14.75 14.82 13.63
N VAL A 157 14.88 14.81 14.94
CA VAL A 157 15.02 16.04 15.71
C VAL A 157 16.12 15.90 16.74
N SER A 158 17.26 16.55 16.52
CA SER A 158 18.25 16.77 17.56
C SER A 158 17.73 17.86 18.50
N GLY A 159 17.21 17.47 19.64
CA GLY A 159 16.66 18.37 20.67
C GLY A 159 15.43 17.74 21.32
N ASP A 160 15.14 18.14 22.55
CA ASP A 160 14.12 17.57 23.43
C ASP A 160 12.65 17.66 22.97
N ASN A 161 12.41 17.88 21.67
CA ASN A 161 11.07 17.93 21.09
C ASN A 161 10.89 16.78 20.10
N ALA A 162 10.29 15.70 20.56
CA ALA A 162 9.72 14.70 19.69
C ALA A 162 8.69 15.37 18.76
N VAL A 163 8.70 15.02 17.47
CA VAL A 163 7.65 15.45 16.55
C VAL A 163 6.33 14.88 17.06
N GLN A 164 5.44 15.75 17.55
CA GLN A 164 4.18 15.33 18.16
C GLN A 164 3.06 15.10 17.16
N GLU A 165 3.21 15.62 15.93
CA GLU A 165 2.18 15.46 14.89
C GLU A 165 2.79 15.68 13.50
N PHE A 166 2.53 14.76 12.57
CA PHE A 166 2.77 14.95 11.15
C PHE A 166 1.47 15.37 10.46
N VAL A 167 1.29 16.64 10.21
CA VAL A 167 0.24 17.11 9.30
C VAL A 167 0.78 16.98 7.88
N GLY A 168 0.55 15.84 7.26
CA GLY A 168 0.95 15.57 5.88
C GLY A 168 0.00 16.24 4.90
N HIS A 169 0.40 17.37 4.34
CA HIS A 169 -0.04 17.81 3.03
C HIS A 169 1.09 17.51 2.05
N LEU A 170 0.96 16.43 1.29
CA LEU A 170 1.72 16.21 0.06
C LEU A 170 0.76 16.27 -1.12
#